data_1ad706567bd24f3641bdff354ad6a7eb
#
_entry.id   1ad706567bd24f3641bdff354ad6a7eb
#
_cell.length_a   1.000
_cell.length_b   1.000
_cell.length_c   1.000
_cell.angle_alpha   90.00
_cell.angle_beta   90.00
_cell.angle_gamma   90.00
#
_symmetry.space_group_name_H-M   'P 1'
#
loop_
_entity.id
_entity.type
_entity.pdbx_description
1 polymer ?
#
loop_
_entity_poly.entity_id
_entity_poly.type
_entity_poly.pdbx_seq_one_letter_code
_entity_poly.pdbx_strand_id
1 'polypeptide(L)'
;METHAVEIEIKFHLPTPETTRSDILSLGATSMGRLFERNVCFENKERSFKVRDILLRLRQDDKSRLTFKSPPDSRDDQFKVYNELEVEVSDFDTCFAILKRLGFLPERIYEKWRETFVLDQTKLLIDTTPLGTFLEIEGDRSKISALATQLGFDWRHRILLNYLEIFDIINTKERLGLTDMTFDSFRSIGVDVSDHLADLFVS
;
A
#
# COMPACT_ATOMS: atom_id res chain seq x y z
N MET A 1 -5.20 14.37 -24.01
CA MET A 1 -4.08 13.68 -23.33
C MET A 1 -4.60 13.31 -21.96
N GLU A 2 -4.73 12.03 -21.70
CA GLU A 2 -5.07 11.58 -20.36
C GLU A 2 -3.87 11.86 -19.45
N THR A 3 -4.04 12.74 -18.46
CA THR A 3 -3.01 13.02 -17.46
C THR A 3 -3.07 11.89 -16.43
N HIS A 4 -2.39 10.79 -16.71
CA HIS A 4 -2.16 9.77 -15.70
C HIS A 4 -1.13 10.33 -14.70
N ALA A 5 -1.45 10.33 -13.43
CA ALA A 5 -0.44 10.56 -12.41
C ALA A 5 0.40 9.28 -12.31
N VAL A 6 1.72 9.41 -12.46
CA VAL A 6 2.64 8.31 -12.21
C VAL A 6 2.97 8.31 -10.74
N GLU A 7 2.61 7.25 -10.03
CA GLU A 7 3.00 7.01 -8.66
C GLU A 7 4.32 6.24 -8.63
N ILE A 8 5.28 6.74 -7.87
CA ILE A 8 6.57 6.08 -7.65
C ILE A 8 6.76 5.95 -6.14
N GLU A 9 6.95 4.74 -5.66
CA GLU A 9 7.10 4.45 -4.24
C GLU A 9 8.14 3.37 -3.96
N ILE A 10 8.59 3.32 -2.73
CA ILE A 10 9.27 2.17 -2.12
C ILE A 10 8.70 1.93 -0.73
N LYS A 11 8.94 0.73 -0.20
CA LYS A 11 8.49 0.32 1.12
C LYS A 11 9.64 -0.27 1.92
N PHE A 12 9.65 -0.01 3.23
CA PHE A 12 10.55 -0.64 4.21
C PHE A 12 9.74 -1.16 5.40
N HIS A 13 10.15 -2.29 5.95
CA HIS A 13 9.61 -2.76 7.23
C HIS A 13 10.10 -1.87 8.37
N LEU A 14 9.23 -1.56 9.32
CA LEU A 14 9.52 -0.75 10.51
C LEU A 14 9.34 -1.57 11.80
N PRO A 15 10.42 -2.09 12.39
CA PRO A 15 10.32 -2.76 13.69
C PRO A 15 10.05 -1.77 14.84
N THR A 16 10.47 -0.51 14.71
CA THR A 16 10.32 0.56 15.70
C THR A 16 9.76 1.84 15.07
N PRO A 17 8.44 1.88 14.79
CA PRO A 17 7.82 3.01 14.08
C PRO A 17 7.93 4.35 14.82
N GLU A 18 8.05 4.34 16.16
CA GLU A 18 8.19 5.56 16.98
C GLU A 18 9.49 6.30 16.69
N THR A 19 10.60 5.56 16.53
CA THR A 19 11.91 6.14 16.17
C THR A 19 11.83 6.79 14.79
N THR A 20 11.33 6.04 13.80
CA THR A 20 11.20 6.55 12.43
C THR A 20 10.27 7.78 12.37
N ARG A 21 9.17 7.80 13.14
CA ARG A 21 8.30 8.96 13.26
C ARG A 21 9.07 10.20 13.76
N SER A 22 9.87 10.03 14.81
CA SER A 22 10.67 11.12 15.37
C SER A 22 11.70 11.64 14.38
N ASP A 23 12.35 10.73 13.64
CA ASP A 23 13.34 11.09 12.63
C ASP A 23 12.71 11.86 11.47
N ILE A 24 11.54 11.40 10.96
CA ILE A 24 10.75 12.08 9.92
C ILE A 24 10.41 13.52 10.35
N LEU A 25 9.92 13.70 11.57
CA LEU A 25 9.60 15.03 12.11
C LEU A 25 10.85 15.90 12.27
N SER A 26 11.98 15.31 12.67
CA SER A 26 13.26 16.02 12.82
C SER A 26 13.82 16.52 11.49
N LEU A 27 13.46 15.89 10.37
CA LEU A 27 13.76 16.36 9.01
C LEU A 27 12.89 17.56 8.57
N GLY A 28 11.92 17.96 9.40
CA GLY A 28 11.01 19.08 9.11
C GLY A 28 9.75 18.69 8.35
N ALA A 29 9.42 17.41 8.28
CA ALA A 29 8.17 16.95 7.66
C ALA A 29 6.95 17.42 8.46
N THR A 30 5.88 17.77 7.77
CA THR A 30 4.60 18.14 8.37
C THR A 30 3.72 16.90 8.51
N SER A 31 3.22 16.62 9.73
CA SER A 31 2.25 15.55 9.95
C SER A 31 0.87 15.98 9.46
N MET A 32 0.23 15.10 8.69
CA MET A 32 -1.14 15.28 8.19
C MET A 32 -2.15 14.47 9.01
N GLY A 33 -1.70 13.77 10.05
CA GLY A 33 -2.52 12.96 10.93
C GLY A 33 -2.51 11.47 10.58
N ARG A 34 -3.31 10.71 11.35
CA ARG A 34 -3.43 9.25 11.23
C ARG A 34 -4.88 8.88 10.98
N LEU A 35 -5.10 8.09 9.92
CA LEU A 35 -6.42 7.64 9.50
C LEU A 35 -6.48 6.12 9.44
N PHE A 36 -7.65 5.58 9.71
CA PHE A 36 -7.96 4.18 9.43
C PHE A 36 -8.45 4.07 8.00
N GLU A 37 -7.86 3.13 7.24
CA GLU A 37 -8.25 2.85 5.88
C GLU A 37 -8.84 1.44 5.77
N ARG A 38 -10.04 1.37 5.21
CA ARG A 38 -10.65 0.12 4.75
C ARG A 38 -10.69 0.13 3.23
N ASN A 39 -10.09 -0.87 2.63
CA ASN A 39 -9.91 -0.97 1.19
C ASN A 39 -10.63 -2.22 0.68
N VAL A 40 -11.50 -2.05 -0.33
CA VAL A 40 -12.12 -3.16 -1.06
C VAL A 40 -11.52 -3.21 -2.46
N CYS A 41 -10.87 -4.31 -2.78
CA CYS A 41 -10.31 -4.55 -4.11
C CYS A 41 -11.29 -5.37 -4.94
N PHE A 42 -11.44 -4.98 -6.19
CA PHE A 42 -12.37 -5.60 -7.13
C PHE A 42 -11.63 -6.33 -8.24
N GLU A 43 -12.25 -7.40 -8.70
CA GLU A 43 -11.82 -8.15 -9.86
C GLU A 43 -12.92 -8.12 -10.94
N ASN A 44 -12.56 -8.30 -12.20
CA ASN A 44 -13.52 -8.48 -13.27
C ASN A 44 -14.00 -9.95 -13.35
N LYS A 45 -15.01 -10.21 -14.16
CA LYS A 45 -15.57 -11.57 -14.30
C LYS A 45 -14.57 -12.59 -14.83
N GLU A 46 -13.67 -12.14 -15.68
CA GLU A 46 -12.61 -12.95 -16.31
C GLU A 46 -11.42 -13.19 -15.39
N ARG A 47 -11.40 -12.54 -14.20
CA ARG A 47 -10.30 -12.57 -13.23
C ARG A 47 -8.94 -12.18 -13.82
N SER A 48 -8.95 -11.19 -14.71
CA SER A 48 -7.77 -10.78 -15.47
C SER A 48 -6.99 -9.64 -14.81
N PHE A 49 -7.53 -8.95 -13.80
CA PHE A 49 -6.86 -7.81 -13.19
C PHE A 49 -5.59 -8.25 -12.45
N LYS A 50 -5.68 -9.29 -11.62
CA LYS A 50 -4.52 -9.84 -10.92
C LYS A 50 -3.42 -10.28 -11.90
N VAL A 51 -3.78 -10.96 -12.99
CA VAL A 51 -2.82 -11.44 -14.01
C VAL A 51 -2.15 -10.29 -14.75
N ARG A 52 -2.86 -9.17 -14.92
CA ARG A 52 -2.38 -7.97 -15.63
C ARG A 52 -1.80 -6.92 -14.68
N ASP A 53 -1.64 -7.25 -13.41
CA ASP A 53 -1.17 -6.33 -12.36
C ASP A 53 -1.99 -5.03 -12.30
N ILE A 54 -3.32 -5.17 -12.44
CA ILE A 54 -4.29 -4.08 -12.32
C ILE A 54 -4.92 -4.11 -10.94
N LEU A 55 -5.04 -2.94 -10.33
CA LEU A 55 -5.79 -2.74 -9.09
C LEU A 55 -6.99 -1.82 -9.35
N LEU A 56 -8.19 -2.31 -9.08
CA LEU A 56 -9.39 -1.49 -8.92
C LEU A 56 -9.80 -1.53 -7.45
N ARG A 57 -9.74 -0.40 -6.77
CA ARG A 57 -9.91 -0.29 -5.32
C ARG A 57 -10.90 0.80 -4.96
N LEU A 58 -11.84 0.49 -4.07
CA LEU A 58 -12.66 1.47 -3.38
C LEU A 58 -12.18 1.57 -1.93
N ARG A 59 -11.65 2.74 -1.55
CA ARG A 59 -11.13 3.03 -0.21
C ARG A 59 -12.13 3.86 0.57
N GLN A 60 -12.22 3.60 1.85
CA GLN A 60 -12.88 4.43 2.84
C GLN A 60 -11.91 4.77 3.97
N ASP A 61 -11.69 6.07 4.18
CA ASP A 61 -10.99 6.67 5.32
C ASP A 61 -11.83 7.83 5.86
N ASP A 62 -11.34 9.07 5.91
CA ASP A 62 -12.13 10.29 6.13
C ASP A 62 -12.98 10.66 4.89
N LYS A 63 -12.67 10.06 3.75
CA LYS A 63 -13.34 10.21 2.46
C LYS A 63 -13.57 8.84 1.83
N SER A 64 -14.21 8.85 0.66
CA SER A 64 -14.29 7.66 -0.19
C SER A 64 -13.61 7.94 -1.52
N ARG A 65 -12.74 7.01 -1.97
CA ARG A 65 -11.97 7.16 -3.22
C ARG A 65 -12.00 5.89 -4.04
N LEU A 66 -12.27 6.06 -5.32
CA LEU A 66 -12.13 4.99 -6.31
C LEU A 66 -10.81 5.17 -7.03
N THR A 67 -9.95 4.17 -6.94
CA THR A 67 -8.61 4.17 -7.51
C THR A 67 -8.48 3.05 -8.54
N PHE A 68 -7.90 3.35 -9.70
CA PHE A 68 -7.47 2.38 -10.69
C PHE A 68 -5.97 2.53 -10.90
N LYS A 69 -5.23 1.43 -10.70
CA LYS A 69 -3.78 1.38 -10.95
C LYS A 69 -3.50 0.35 -12.04
N SER A 70 -2.58 0.69 -12.92
CA SER A 70 -2.07 -0.23 -13.95
C SER A 70 -0.54 -0.12 -14.03
N PRO A 71 0.16 -1.21 -14.42
CA PRO A 71 1.60 -1.17 -14.57
C PRO A 71 1.98 -0.16 -15.68
N PRO A 72 3.18 0.44 -15.61
CA PRO A 72 3.72 1.24 -16.68
C PRO A 72 4.12 0.36 -17.87
N ASP A 73 4.39 0.98 -19.03
CA ASP A 73 4.81 0.29 -20.24
C ASP A 73 6.16 -0.44 -20.07
N SER A 74 7.01 0.06 -19.18
CA SER A 74 8.31 -0.55 -18.86
C SER A 74 8.41 -0.80 -17.36
N ARG A 75 8.81 -2.01 -16.97
CA ARG A 75 9.02 -2.39 -15.57
C ARG A 75 10.23 -1.65 -14.98
N ASP A 76 10.08 -1.19 -13.75
CA ASP A 76 11.17 -0.62 -12.95
C ASP A 76 11.56 -1.67 -11.87
N ASP A 77 12.84 -1.97 -11.72
CA ASP A 77 13.37 -2.93 -10.75
C ASP A 77 13.89 -2.27 -9.47
N GLN A 78 13.95 -0.93 -9.46
CA GLN A 78 14.42 -0.15 -8.32
C GLN A 78 13.27 0.43 -7.50
N PHE A 79 12.17 0.77 -8.16
CA PHE A 79 11.00 1.40 -7.57
C PHE A 79 9.73 0.67 -7.99
N LYS A 80 8.74 0.72 -7.14
CA LYS A 80 7.39 0.35 -7.52
C LYS A 80 6.74 1.52 -8.23
N VAL A 81 6.33 1.33 -9.46
CA VAL A 81 5.78 2.36 -10.35
C VAL A 81 4.43 1.93 -10.89
N TYR A 82 3.43 2.81 -10.82
CA TYR A 82 2.11 2.60 -11.40
C TYR A 82 1.59 3.86 -12.09
N ASN A 83 0.81 3.66 -13.13
CA ASN A 83 -0.10 4.68 -13.65
C ASN A 83 -1.34 4.66 -12.77
N GLU A 84 -1.69 5.79 -12.17
CA GLU A 84 -2.81 5.89 -11.23
C GLU A 84 -3.86 6.88 -11.74
N LEU A 85 -5.14 6.45 -11.64
CA LEU A 85 -6.32 7.29 -11.74
C LEU A 85 -7.07 7.20 -10.41
N GLU A 86 -7.28 8.32 -9.76
CA GLU A 86 -8.05 8.37 -8.51
C GLU A 86 -9.09 9.48 -8.57
N VAL A 87 -10.29 9.17 -8.06
CA VAL A 87 -11.38 10.12 -7.91
C VAL A 87 -12.03 9.97 -6.56
N GLU A 88 -12.34 11.11 -5.92
CA GLU A 88 -13.16 11.13 -4.72
C GLU A 88 -14.62 10.87 -5.11
N VAL A 89 -15.28 9.97 -4.38
CA VAL A 89 -16.70 9.65 -4.56
C VAL A 89 -17.47 10.09 -3.31
N SER A 90 -18.65 10.64 -3.50
CA SER A 90 -19.44 11.21 -2.41
C SER A 90 -20.04 10.17 -1.47
N ASP A 91 -20.23 8.93 -1.94
CA ASP A 91 -20.87 7.86 -1.18
C ASP A 91 -20.26 6.49 -1.51
N PHE A 92 -19.70 5.84 -0.49
CA PHE A 92 -19.03 4.56 -0.62
C PHE A 92 -19.98 3.45 -1.06
N ASP A 93 -21.14 3.34 -0.40
CA ASP A 93 -22.07 2.23 -0.62
C ASP A 93 -22.71 2.30 -2.00
N THR A 94 -23.04 3.50 -2.46
CA THR A 94 -23.55 3.72 -3.82
C THR A 94 -22.50 3.36 -4.86
N CYS A 95 -21.24 3.79 -4.69
CA CYS A 95 -20.15 3.45 -5.61
C CYS A 95 -19.91 1.93 -5.63
N PHE A 96 -19.87 1.30 -4.47
CA PHE A 96 -19.75 -0.15 -4.35
C PHE A 96 -20.90 -0.88 -5.11
N ALA A 97 -22.13 -0.43 -4.91
CA ALA A 97 -23.29 -1.01 -5.58
C ALA A 97 -23.23 -0.84 -7.12
N ILE A 98 -22.76 0.32 -7.59
CA ILE A 98 -22.55 0.58 -9.04
C ILE A 98 -21.52 -0.40 -9.60
N LEU A 99 -20.34 -0.53 -8.97
CA LEU A 99 -19.29 -1.44 -9.42
C LEU A 99 -19.79 -2.89 -9.51
N LYS A 100 -20.55 -3.35 -8.51
CA LYS A 100 -21.16 -4.69 -8.55
C LYS A 100 -22.15 -4.84 -9.70
N ARG A 101 -22.97 -3.84 -9.98
CA ARG A 101 -23.94 -3.87 -11.10
C ARG A 101 -23.26 -3.83 -12.47
N LEU A 102 -22.07 -3.20 -12.55
CA LEU A 102 -21.22 -3.23 -13.74
C LEU A 102 -20.50 -4.57 -13.92
N GLY A 103 -20.61 -5.48 -12.96
CA GLY A 103 -20.06 -6.83 -13.02
C GLY A 103 -18.70 -7.00 -12.38
N PHE A 104 -18.19 -5.99 -11.67
CA PHE A 104 -17.00 -6.15 -10.84
C PHE A 104 -17.32 -6.93 -9.55
N LEU A 105 -16.43 -7.79 -9.14
CA LEU A 105 -16.58 -8.67 -7.99
C LEU A 105 -15.67 -8.19 -6.85
N PRO A 106 -16.21 -7.86 -5.66
CA PRO A 106 -15.35 -7.62 -4.50
C PRO A 106 -14.62 -8.93 -4.16
N GLU A 107 -13.30 -8.89 -4.17
CA GLU A 107 -12.46 -10.09 -4.02
C GLU A 107 -11.68 -10.08 -2.72
N ARG A 108 -11.15 -8.94 -2.33
CA ARG A 108 -10.27 -8.80 -1.16
C ARG A 108 -10.60 -7.55 -0.38
N ILE A 109 -10.54 -7.65 0.94
CA ILE A 109 -10.57 -6.51 1.85
C ILE A 109 -9.23 -6.46 2.58
N TYR A 110 -8.64 -5.27 2.66
CA TYR A 110 -7.52 -5.03 3.55
C TYR A 110 -7.68 -3.74 4.33
N GLU A 111 -7.14 -3.74 5.53
CA GLU A 111 -7.21 -2.63 6.47
C GLU A 111 -5.82 -2.23 6.93
N LYS A 112 -5.65 -0.95 7.20
CA LYS A 112 -4.46 -0.40 7.82
C LYS A 112 -4.77 0.90 8.53
N TRP A 113 -3.93 1.25 9.47
CA TRP A 113 -3.79 2.62 9.95
C TRP A 113 -2.67 3.28 9.16
N ARG A 114 -2.94 4.43 8.58
CA ARG A 114 -1.95 5.24 7.85
C ARG A 114 -1.72 6.55 8.56
N GLU A 115 -0.46 6.83 8.87
CA GLU A 115 -0.02 8.15 9.32
C GLU A 115 0.78 8.80 8.20
N THR A 116 0.35 9.97 7.77
CA THR A 116 0.90 10.66 6.60
C THR A 116 1.76 11.84 7.03
N PHE A 117 2.97 11.94 6.47
CA PHE A 117 3.86 13.07 6.59
C PHE A 117 4.20 13.60 5.20
N VAL A 118 4.40 14.92 5.09
CA VAL A 118 4.78 15.58 3.85
C VAL A 118 6.05 16.38 4.08
N LEU A 119 7.07 16.10 3.27
CA LEU A 119 8.32 16.86 3.22
C LEU A 119 8.53 17.33 1.77
N ASP A 120 8.42 18.64 1.55
CA ASP A 120 8.33 19.23 0.20
C ASP A 120 7.18 18.55 -0.60
N GLN A 121 7.52 17.85 -1.69
CA GLN A 121 6.56 17.12 -2.55
C GLN A 121 6.63 15.61 -2.34
N THR A 122 7.33 15.13 -1.30
CA THR A 122 7.48 13.71 -0.99
C THR A 122 6.58 13.37 0.18
N LYS A 123 5.84 12.26 0.06
CA LYS A 123 5.05 11.71 1.16
C LYS A 123 5.83 10.59 1.83
N LEU A 124 5.79 10.59 3.15
CA LEU A 124 6.27 9.50 3.99
C LEU A 124 5.07 8.97 4.76
N LEU A 125 4.78 7.69 4.59
CA LEU A 125 3.56 7.07 5.08
C LEU A 125 3.94 5.93 6.03
N ILE A 126 3.60 6.07 7.32
CA ILE A 126 3.74 4.98 8.27
C ILE A 126 2.43 4.20 8.29
N ASP A 127 2.47 2.99 7.73
CA ASP A 127 1.34 2.09 7.61
C ASP A 127 1.43 0.96 8.63
N THR A 128 0.48 0.89 9.53
CA THR A 128 0.31 -0.25 10.45
C THR A 128 -0.77 -1.17 9.88
N THR A 129 -0.37 -2.36 9.49
CA THR A 129 -1.22 -3.43 8.96
C THR A 129 -1.37 -4.55 9.99
N PRO A 130 -2.29 -5.51 9.81
CA PRO A 130 -2.34 -6.72 10.63
C PRO A 130 -1.06 -7.56 10.65
N LEU A 131 -0.20 -7.43 9.65
CA LEU A 131 1.07 -8.17 9.51
C LEU A 131 2.27 -7.46 10.11
N GLY A 132 2.19 -6.16 10.37
CA GLY A 132 3.30 -5.35 10.85
C GLY A 132 3.25 -3.91 10.35
N THR A 133 4.28 -3.14 10.67
CA THR A 133 4.36 -1.72 10.32
C THR A 133 5.40 -1.48 9.24
N PHE A 134 5.08 -0.58 8.32
CA PHE A 134 5.92 -0.25 7.16
C PHE A 134 6.04 1.26 7.00
N LEU A 135 7.15 1.70 6.40
CA LEU A 135 7.30 3.02 5.83
C LEU A 135 7.16 2.92 4.31
N GLU A 136 6.23 3.66 3.72
CA GLU A 136 6.22 3.95 2.28
C GLU A 136 6.79 5.36 2.05
N ILE A 137 7.60 5.53 1.02
CA ILE A 137 8.10 6.83 0.58
C ILE A 137 7.66 7.01 -0.87
N GLU A 138 6.79 8.01 -1.12
CA GLU A 138 6.21 8.31 -2.43
C GLU A 138 6.74 9.66 -2.92
N GLY A 139 7.20 9.73 -4.17
CA GLY A 139 7.65 10.98 -4.77
C GLY A 139 8.61 10.81 -5.94
N ASP A 140 9.48 11.79 -6.14
CA ASP A 140 10.55 11.70 -7.13
C ASP A 140 11.63 10.68 -6.73
N ARG A 141 12.16 9.90 -7.69
CA ARG A 141 13.14 8.83 -7.45
C ARG A 141 14.35 9.31 -6.65
N SER A 142 14.89 10.46 -6.99
CA SER A 142 16.08 11.02 -6.32
C SER A 142 15.77 11.40 -4.88
N LYS A 143 14.59 11.94 -4.62
CA LYS A 143 14.11 12.30 -3.27
C LYS A 143 13.86 11.08 -2.42
N ILE A 144 13.20 10.06 -2.97
CA ILE A 144 12.95 8.78 -2.29
C ILE A 144 14.28 8.17 -1.82
N SER A 145 15.27 8.04 -2.72
CA SER A 145 16.57 7.45 -2.40
C SER A 145 17.34 8.25 -1.34
N ALA A 146 17.31 9.59 -1.44
CA ALA A 146 17.95 10.48 -0.47
C ALA A 146 17.32 10.35 0.93
N LEU A 147 15.98 10.36 1.01
CA LEU A 147 15.25 10.23 2.27
C LEU A 147 15.42 8.86 2.90
N ALA A 148 15.40 7.78 2.11
CA ALA A 148 15.69 6.43 2.63
C ALA A 148 17.08 6.39 3.28
N THR A 149 18.09 6.98 2.64
CA THR A 149 19.46 7.07 3.17
C THR A 149 19.52 7.94 4.43
N GLN A 150 18.88 9.11 4.45
CA GLN A 150 18.84 10.01 5.62
C GLN A 150 18.17 9.37 6.84
N LEU A 151 17.14 8.56 6.61
CA LEU A 151 16.43 7.81 7.64
C LEU A 151 17.17 6.51 8.06
N GLY A 152 18.34 6.23 7.47
CA GLY A 152 19.19 5.09 7.82
C GLY A 152 18.73 3.75 7.25
N PHE A 153 17.83 3.73 6.25
CA PHE A 153 17.39 2.49 5.63
C PHE A 153 18.44 1.94 4.65
N ASP A 154 18.69 0.64 4.74
CA ASP A 154 19.48 -0.07 3.74
C ASP A 154 18.64 -0.31 2.49
N TRP A 155 19.08 0.24 1.34
CA TRP A 155 18.39 0.13 0.07
C TRP A 155 18.14 -1.32 -0.37
N ARG A 156 18.98 -2.26 0.06
CA ARG A 156 18.83 -3.69 -0.22
C ARG A 156 17.61 -4.30 0.46
N HIS A 157 17.09 -3.67 1.52
CA HIS A 157 15.92 -4.12 2.26
C HIS A 157 14.62 -3.45 1.80
N ARG A 158 14.65 -2.78 0.63
CA ARG A 158 13.43 -2.22 0.05
C ARG A 158 12.48 -3.32 -0.41
N ILE A 159 11.19 -3.05 -0.29
CA ILE A 159 10.10 -3.95 -0.67
C ILE A 159 9.32 -3.26 -1.80
N LEU A 160 9.20 -3.92 -2.95
CA LEU A 160 8.42 -3.43 -4.09
C LEU A 160 7.03 -4.07 -4.17
N LEU A 161 6.75 -5.03 -3.30
CA LEU A 161 5.46 -5.72 -3.21
C LEU A 161 4.38 -4.79 -2.63
N ASN A 162 3.14 -4.96 -3.12
CA ASN A 162 1.98 -4.36 -2.48
C ASN A 162 1.56 -5.19 -1.23
N TYR A 163 0.66 -4.63 -0.40
CA TYR A 163 0.26 -5.30 0.85
C TYR A 163 -0.45 -6.64 0.63
N LEU A 164 -1.20 -6.79 -0.47
CA LEU A 164 -1.87 -8.04 -0.78
C LEU A 164 -0.89 -9.11 -1.28
N GLU A 165 0.18 -8.72 -1.98
CA GLU A 165 1.26 -9.64 -2.35
C GLU A 165 2.04 -10.11 -1.12
N ILE A 166 2.37 -9.20 -0.19
CA ILE A 166 2.98 -9.54 1.11
C ILE A 166 2.06 -10.52 1.86
N PHE A 167 0.78 -10.19 1.93
CA PHE A 167 -0.23 -11.04 2.58
C PHE A 167 -0.31 -12.42 1.92
N ASP A 168 -0.35 -12.53 0.59
CA ASP A 168 -0.44 -13.81 -0.13
C ASP A 168 0.77 -14.70 0.15
N ILE A 169 1.99 -14.12 0.21
CA ILE A 169 3.22 -14.86 0.55
C ILE A 169 3.12 -15.44 1.96
N ILE A 170 2.80 -14.61 2.96
CA ILE A 170 2.73 -15.02 4.36
C ILE A 170 1.57 -16.00 4.58
N ASN A 171 0.37 -15.69 4.04
CA ASN A 171 -0.81 -16.53 4.12
C ASN A 171 -0.55 -17.96 3.58
N THR A 172 0.24 -18.04 2.51
CA THR A 172 0.61 -19.32 1.89
C THR A 172 1.63 -20.07 2.75
N LYS A 173 2.68 -19.40 3.23
CA LYS A 173 3.74 -20.02 4.03
C LYS A 173 3.23 -20.52 5.38
N GLU A 174 2.46 -19.69 6.06
CA GLU A 174 1.87 -19.99 7.37
C GLU A 174 0.57 -20.81 7.28
N ARG A 175 0.07 -21.08 6.07
CA ARG A 175 -1.16 -21.85 5.82
C ARG A 175 -2.36 -21.30 6.56
N LEU A 176 -2.51 -19.96 6.61
CA LEU A 176 -3.55 -19.32 7.40
C LEU A 176 -4.94 -19.52 6.80
N GLY A 177 -5.05 -19.71 5.49
CA GLY A 177 -6.32 -19.89 4.78
C GLY A 177 -7.24 -18.66 4.79
N LEU A 178 -6.67 -17.47 4.99
CA LEU A 178 -7.41 -16.22 5.03
C LEU A 178 -7.67 -15.67 3.62
N THR A 179 -8.82 -15.02 3.46
CA THR A 179 -9.16 -14.29 2.23
C THR A 179 -8.79 -12.81 2.37
N ASP A 180 -9.04 -12.23 3.53
CA ASP A 180 -8.93 -10.80 3.79
C ASP A 180 -7.83 -10.50 4.81
N MET A 181 -7.15 -9.36 4.64
CA MET A 181 -6.16 -8.85 5.57
C MET A 181 -6.79 -7.74 6.43
N THR A 182 -7.63 -8.13 7.37
CA THR A 182 -8.28 -7.22 8.33
C THR A 182 -7.74 -7.43 9.73
N PHE A 183 -7.81 -6.41 10.58
CA PHE A 183 -7.41 -6.55 12.00
C PHE A 183 -8.24 -7.62 12.72
N ASP A 184 -9.50 -7.80 12.31
CA ASP A 184 -10.37 -8.83 12.88
C ASP A 184 -9.93 -10.25 12.48
N SER A 185 -9.59 -10.45 11.20
CA SER A 185 -9.09 -11.74 10.69
C SER A 185 -7.80 -12.19 11.37
N PHE A 186 -6.98 -11.26 11.85
CA PHE A 186 -5.71 -11.51 12.52
C PHE A 186 -5.77 -11.50 14.04
N ARG A 187 -6.94 -11.24 14.66
CA ARG A 187 -7.07 -11.04 16.11
C ARG A 187 -6.47 -12.17 16.96
N SER A 188 -6.52 -13.40 16.48
CA SER A 188 -6.00 -14.60 17.16
C SER A 188 -4.79 -15.25 16.47
N ILE A 189 -4.21 -14.55 15.47
CA ILE A 189 -3.10 -15.06 14.68
C ILE A 189 -1.85 -14.32 15.12
N GLY A 190 -0.88 -15.06 15.65
CA GLY A 190 0.39 -14.49 16.11
C GLY A 190 1.49 -14.53 15.04
N VAL A 191 1.18 -14.04 13.81
CA VAL A 191 2.15 -13.96 12.72
C VAL A 191 2.65 -12.53 12.59
N ASP A 192 3.96 -12.36 12.49
CA ASP A 192 4.63 -11.08 12.25
C ASP A 192 5.42 -11.14 10.94
N VAL A 193 5.38 -10.06 10.17
CA VAL A 193 6.11 -9.93 8.90
C VAL A 193 7.62 -10.05 9.09
N SER A 194 8.15 -9.75 10.28
CA SER A 194 9.58 -9.82 10.57
C SER A 194 10.18 -11.21 10.37
N ASP A 195 9.38 -12.26 10.53
CA ASP A 195 9.79 -13.65 10.33
C ASP A 195 9.93 -14.03 8.85
N HIS A 196 9.45 -13.18 7.94
CA HIS A 196 9.37 -13.42 6.50
C HIS A 196 10.11 -12.42 5.63
N LEU A 197 10.86 -11.48 6.22
CA LEU A 197 11.47 -10.35 5.49
C LEU A 197 12.38 -10.79 4.33
N ALA A 198 13.11 -11.89 4.50
CA ALA A 198 14.00 -12.40 3.45
C ALA A 198 13.26 -12.75 2.14
N ASP A 199 11.96 -13.04 2.20
CA ASP A 199 11.12 -13.36 1.05
C ASP A 199 10.51 -12.14 0.37
N LEU A 200 10.59 -10.99 1.04
CA LEU A 200 9.95 -9.75 0.61
C LEU A 200 10.93 -8.76 -0.02
N PHE A 201 12.24 -8.92 0.26
CA PHE A 201 13.26 -8.03 -0.27
C PHE A 201 13.50 -8.26 -1.76
N VAL A 202 13.89 -7.20 -2.44
CA VAL A 202 14.32 -7.29 -3.85
C VAL A 202 15.61 -8.09 -3.94
N SER A 203 15.60 -9.13 -4.77
CA SER A 203 16.75 -10.02 -5.04
C SER A 203 17.78 -9.34 -5.94
#